data_db9ece08e36c60704135c651974d838c
#
_entry.id   db9ece08e36c60704135c651974d838c
#
_cell.length_a   1.000
_cell.length_b   1.000
_cell.length_c   1.000
_cell.angle_alpha   90.00
_cell.angle_beta   90.00
_cell.angle_gamma   90.00
#
_symmetry.space_group_name_H-M   'P 1'
#
loop_
_entity.id
_entity.type
_entity.pdbx_description
1 polymer ?
#
loop_
_entity_poly.entity_id
_entity_poly.type
_entity_poly.pdbx_seq_one_letter_code
_entity_poly.pdbx_strand_id
1 'polypeptide(L)'
;MKISSLLLLVVGVLAGGAASYGWFAHQGANASATSQPAERKVLYYRNPMGQPDTSPVPKKDSMGMDYIPVYADEVNAAPKERKVLYYRNPMGQPDTSPVPKKDSMGMDYIPVYADDAPAEKGLVKIDAVRRQNLGVTSVPVKWAQLSRQVKAVGMFAVDERRQFTITSKLDGWVDKLYVNATGEQVKRGQPLFELYSPELIAAQQEYRIALQNQANPQLSSNLGSAALSRLRYWDIPESSIKQLAAGSAAKRTLPYVSPVNGVVLTKNITQGMKFTAGEVLYQVADLSQLWLLAEVFEQDLAAVQPGQPVTVRVNAYPSQRFTGKVAFIYPTLNSDTRTVQVRIELENPDGKLKPGMYAEAQLQSTATGAAQFVVPESALIDSGHRQVVLIDKGEGQYVPRQVKVLARGEIAQGERQIAVSGVQEGEKVVTQANFLIDSESNLQAAFSSMGGQ
;
A
#
# COMPACT_ATOMS: atom_id res chain seq x y z
N MET A 1 -35.62 -31.40 -28.12
CA MET A 1 -34.20 -31.34 -27.70
C MET A 1 -34.03 -30.76 -26.28
N LYS A 2 -34.69 -31.34 -25.26
CA LYS A 2 -34.58 -30.81 -23.85
C LYS A 2 -34.39 -31.90 -22.79
N ILE A 3 -34.12 -33.14 -23.15
CA ILE A 3 -34.00 -34.29 -22.21
C ILE A 3 -32.51 -34.65 -21.98
N SER A 4 -31.64 -34.38 -22.93
CA SER A 4 -30.21 -34.74 -22.84
C SER A 4 -29.37 -33.88 -21.83
N SER A 5 -29.80 -32.63 -21.56
CA SER A 5 -29.08 -31.75 -20.66
C SER A 5 -29.33 -32.07 -19.18
N LEU A 6 -30.50 -32.63 -18.85
CA LEU A 6 -30.84 -32.99 -17.47
C LEU A 6 -30.11 -34.27 -17.03
N LEU A 7 -29.89 -35.19 -17.95
CA LEU A 7 -29.20 -36.47 -17.67
C LEU A 7 -27.68 -36.25 -17.41
N LEU A 8 -27.05 -35.28 -18.09
CA LEU A 8 -25.66 -34.90 -17.87
C LEU A 8 -25.44 -34.23 -16.50
N LEU A 9 -26.43 -33.48 -16.02
CA LEU A 9 -26.33 -32.80 -14.73
C LEU A 9 -26.47 -33.78 -13.55
N VAL A 10 -27.31 -34.79 -13.66
CA VAL A 10 -27.49 -35.84 -12.63
C VAL A 10 -26.25 -36.74 -12.56
N VAL A 11 -25.64 -37.12 -13.68
CA VAL A 11 -24.40 -37.90 -13.70
C VAL A 11 -23.23 -37.13 -13.15
N GLY A 12 -23.14 -35.79 -13.39
CA GLY A 12 -22.10 -34.93 -12.83
C GLY A 12 -22.16 -34.78 -11.30
N VAL A 13 -23.37 -34.69 -10.74
CA VAL A 13 -23.57 -34.60 -9.28
C VAL A 13 -23.27 -35.93 -8.58
N LEU A 14 -23.61 -37.06 -9.18
CA LEU A 14 -23.29 -38.38 -8.61
C LEU A 14 -21.79 -38.71 -8.69
N ALA A 15 -21.11 -38.34 -9.78
CA ALA A 15 -19.64 -38.50 -9.87
C ALA A 15 -18.88 -37.57 -8.96
N GLY A 16 -19.31 -36.33 -8.79
CA GLY A 16 -18.72 -35.36 -7.83
C GLY A 16 -18.91 -35.76 -6.36
N GLY A 17 -20.10 -36.31 -6.03
CA GLY A 17 -20.40 -36.81 -4.68
C GLY A 17 -19.56 -38.02 -4.28
N ALA A 18 -19.32 -38.95 -5.21
CA ALA A 18 -18.50 -40.14 -4.96
C ALA A 18 -17.00 -39.78 -4.80
N ALA A 19 -16.48 -38.81 -5.56
CA ALA A 19 -15.09 -38.37 -5.44
C ALA A 19 -14.86 -37.62 -4.15
N SER A 20 -15.77 -36.76 -3.66
CA SER A 20 -15.66 -36.07 -2.40
C SER A 20 -15.80 -36.99 -1.18
N TYR A 21 -16.68 -37.99 -1.26
CA TYR A 21 -16.82 -39.00 -0.19
C TYR A 21 -15.59 -39.90 -0.09
N GLY A 22 -14.99 -40.32 -1.22
CA GLY A 22 -13.73 -41.06 -1.24
C GLY A 22 -12.53 -40.29 -0.65
N TRP A 23 -12.48 -38.99 -0.88
CA TRP A 23 -11.41 -38.14 -0.33
C TRP A 23 -11.55 -37.90 1.18
N PHE A 24 -12.78 -37.68 1.67
CA PHE A 24 -13.05 -37.56 3.10
C PHE A 24 -12.87 -38.91 3.84
N ALA A 25 -13.20 -40.04 3.23
CA ALA A 25 -12.96 -41.35 3.83
C ALA A 25 -11.47 -41.72 3.90
N HIS A 26 -10.62 -41.20 3.01
CA HIS A 26 -9.19 -41.47 3.01
C HIS A 26 -8.41 -40.55 4.00
N GLN A 27 -8.93 -39.38 4.35
CA GLN A 27 -8.36 -38.52 5.40
C GLN A 27 -8.75 -38.95 6.84
N GLY A 28 -9.81 -39.74 6.99
CA GLY A 28 -10.25 -40.26 8.29
C GLY A 28 -9.49 -41.48 8.79
N ALA A 29 -8.62 -42.08 7.98
CA ALA A 29 -7.93 -43.32 8.35
C ALA A 29 -6.52 -43.16 8.94
N ASN A 30 -6.03 -41.90 9.07
CA ASN A 30 -4.68 -41.64 9.62
C ASN A 30 -4.65 -40.85 10.93
N ALA A 31 -5.76 -40.79 11.65
CA ALA A 31 -5.78 -40.17 12.97
C ALA A 31 -6.41 -41.13 13.97
N SER A 32 -5.67 -42.11 14.46
CA SER A 32 -5.79 -42.73 15.79
C SER A 32 -4.76 -43.86 15.94
N ALA A 33 -3.50 -43.49 16.02
CA ALA A 33 -2.57 -44.27 16.82
C ALA A 33 -2.75 -43.78 18.27
N THR A 34 -3.71 -44.33 18.96
CA THR A 34 -3.79 -44.25 20.41
C THR A 34 -2.54 -44.93 20.94
N SER A 35 -1.51 -44.17 21.30
CA SER A 35 -0.45 -44.63 22.15
C SER A 35 -1.10 -45.04 23.47
N GLN A 36 -1.23 -46.35 23.69
CA GLN A 36 -1.45 -46.85 25.02
C GLN A 36 -0.43 -46.19 25.94
N PRO A 37 -0.84 -45.65 27.11
CA PRO A 37 0.13 -45.19 28.11
C PRO A 37 1.01 -46.37 28.46
N ALA A 38 2.31 -46.24 28.21
CA ALA A 38 3.28 -47.22 28.72
C ALA A 38 3.02 -47.33 30.22
N GLU A 39 2.76 -48.54 30.70
CA GLU A 39 2.55 -48.81 32.13
C GLU A 39 3.79 -48.31 32.86
N ARG A 40 3.69 -47.18 33.56
CA ARG A 40 4.73 -46.60 34.37
C ARG A 40 4.95 -47.55 35.54
N LYS A 41 6.12 -48.12 35.66
CA LYS A 41 6.47 -49.04 36.74
C LYS A 41 6.57 -48.27 38.05
N VAL A 42 5.62 -48.51 38.97
CA VAL A 42 5.62 -47.96 40.33
C VAL A 42 6.72 -48.68 41.12
N LEU A 43 7.60 -47.92 41.76
CA LEU A 43 8.67 -48.47 42.61
C LEU A 43 8.20 -48.71 44.02
N TYR A 44 7.53 -47.74 44.61
CA TYR A 44 6.95 -47.80 45.94
C TYR A 44 5.91 -46.70 46.13
N TYR A 45 5.16 -46.72 47.20
CA TYR A 45 4.19 -45.75 47.64
C TYR A 45 4.72 -45.00 48.85
N ARG A 46 4.67 -43.67 48.89
CA ARG A 46 5.08 -42.80 50.01
C ARG A 46 3.91 -42.17 50.73
N ASN A 47 4.13 -41.90 52.01
CA ASN A 47 3.17 -41.25 52.87
C ASN A 47 2.84 -39.82 52.34
N PRO A 48 1.56 -39.42 52.14
CA PRO A 48 1.17 -38.09 51.63
C PRO A 48 1.57 -36.95 52.58
N MET A 49 1.78 -37.18 53.86
CA MET A 49 2.20 -36.19 54.85
C MET A 49 3.73 -36.00 54.95
N GLY A 50 4.52 -36.61 54.06
CA GLY A 50 5.98 -36.41 54.01
C GLY A 50 6.76 -37.20 55.12
N GLN A 51 6.10 -38.06 55.86
CA GLN A 51 6.80 -38.95 56.81
C GLN A 51 7.62 -40.00 56.05
N PRO A 52 8.73 -40.48 56.59
CA PRO A 52 9.66 -41.43 55.91
C PRO A 52 9.12 -42.85 55.77
N ASP A 53 7.82 -43.08 55.92
CA ASP A 53 7.14 -44.38 55.79
C ASP A 53 6.81 -44.64 54.28
N THR A 54 7.27 -45.77 53.78
CA THR A 54 7.07 -46.25 52.42
C THR A 54 6.46 -47.63 52.38
N SER A 55 5.67 -47.92 51.34
CA SER A 55 5.05 -49.24 51.16
C SER A 55 5.26 -49.74 49.71
N PRO A 56 5.51 -51.04 49.51
CA PRO A 56 5.63 -51.64 48.18
C PRO A 56 4.23 -51.84 47.51
N VAL A 57 3.17 -51.69 48.27
CA VAL A 57 1.79 -51.87 47.79
C VAL A 57 0.94 -50.63 48.17
N PRO A 58 -0.17 -50.35 47.45
CA PRO A 58 -1.09 -49.31 47.85
C PRO A 58 -1.58 -49.51 49.30
N LYS A 59 -1.47 -48.46 50.13
CA LYS A 59 -1.83 -48.47 51.56
C LYS A 59 -2.44 -47.15 51.94
N LYS A 60 -3.27 -47.11 52.94
CA LYS A 60 -3.82 -45.88 53.54
C LYS A 60 -3.08 -45.56 54.82
N ASP A 61 -2.90 -44.28 55.13
CA ASP A 61 -2.36 -43.83 56.40
C ASP A 61 -3.36 -43.98 57.54
N SER A 62 -2.94 -43.61 58.74
CA SER A 62 -3.80 -43.64 59.93
C SER A 62 -4.99 -42.67 59.91
N MET A 63 -5.00 -41.74 58.95
CA MET A 63 -6.09 -40.75 58.73
C MET A 63 -6.94 -41.08 57.50
N GLY A 64 -6.71 -42.26 56.85
CA GLY A 64 -7.48 -42.75 55.72
C GLY A 64 -7.06 -42.21 54.33
N MET A 65 -5.95 -41.48 54.22
CA MET A 65 -5.44 -40.94 52.96
C MET A 65 -4.60 -42.01 52.22
N ASP A 66 -4.74 -42.06 50.89
CA ASP A 66 -4.00 -43.01 50.06
C ASP A 66 -2.54 -42.56 49.87
N TYR A 67 -1.62 -43.52 49.96
CA TYR A 67 -0.19 -43.30 49.67
C TYR A 67 0.01 -42.96 48.20
N ILE A 68 0.91 -42.03 47.94
CA ILE A 68 1.18 -41.49 46.61
C ILE A 68 2.19 -42.43 45.90
N PRO A 69 1.89 -42.96 44.69
CA PRO A 69 2.80 -43.80 43.94
C PRO A 69 4.03 -43.00 43.46
N VAL A 70 5.23 -43.54 43.60
CA VAL A 70 6.48 -43.00 43.11
C VAL A 70 6.95 -43.89 41.93
N TYR A 71 7.13 -43.30 40.77
CA TYR A 71 7.48 -44.01 39.57
C TYR A 71 8.99 -44.03 39.34
N ALA A 72 9.47 -45.03 38.59
CA ALA A 72 10.88 -45.20 38.28
C ALA A 72 11.53 -44.00 37.57
N ASP A 73 10.73 -43.26 36.81
CA ASP A 73 11.16 -42.07 36.04
C ASP A 73 11.42 -40.85 36.94
N GLU A 74 10.78 -40.79 38.12
CA GLU A 74 10.94 -39.69 39.08
C GLU A 74 12.18 -39.83 39.95
N VAL A 75 12.67 -41.03 40.16
CA VAL A 75 13.86 -41.31 40.98
C VAL A 75 15.17 -41.17 40.20
N ASN A 76 15.10 -41.28 38.85
CA ASN A 76 16.29 -41.16 37.98
C ASN A 76 16.54 -39.74 37.47
N ALA A 77 15.75 -38.75 37.85
CA ALA A 77 16.07 -37.33 37.65
C ALA A 77 17.14 -36.93 38.70
N ALA A 78 18.37 -37.37 38.51
CA ALA A 78 19.48 -36.85 39.28
C ALA A 78 19.51 -35.31 39.15
N PRO A 79 19.60 -34.53 40.23
CA PRO A 79 19.77 -33.10 40.16
C PRO A 79 21.01 -32.82 39.30
N LYS A 80 20.89 -32.09 38.17
CA LYS A 80 22.06 -31.60 37.43
C LYS A 80 22.95 -30.89 38.44
N GLU A 81 24.16 -31.38 38.68
CA GLU A 81 25.14 -30.74 39.54
C GLU A 81 25.34 -29.30 39.05
N ARG A 82 24.78 -28.33 39.79
CA ARG A 82 25.00 -26.91 39.51
C ARG A 82 26.44 -26.58 39.84
N LYS A 83 27.20 -26.12 38.85
CA LYS A 83 28.61 -25.74 39.04
C LYS A 83 28.67 -24.48 39.88
N VAL A 84 29.20 -24.60 41.12
CA VAL A 84 29.48 -23.47 42.01
C VAL A 84 30.66 -22.69 41.48
N LEU A 85 30.53 -21.38 41.28
CA LEU A 85 31.59 -20.48 40.84
C LEU A 85 32.45 -20.03 42.01
N TYR A 86 31.81 -19.56 43.07
CA TYR A 86 32.45 -19.11 44.29
C TYR A 86 31.42 -19.06 45.43
N TYR A 87 31.91 -18.84 46.64
CA TYR A 87 31.11 -18.64 47.83
C TYR A 87 31.20 -17.19 48.31
N ARG A 88 30.11 -16.51 48.63
CA ARG A 88 30.04 -15.13 49.11
C ARG A 88 29.71 -15.05 50.57
N ASN A 89 30.18 -13.98 51.23
CA ASN A 89 29.86 -13.70 52.64
C ASN A 89 28.35 -13.51 52.82
N PRO A 90 27.70 -14.16 53.82
CA PRO A 90 26.26 -14.04 54.08
C PRO A 90 25.85 -12.64 54.51
N MET A 91 26.74 -11.84 55.07
CA MET A 91 26.48 -10.45 55.53
C MET A 91 26.64 -9.39 54.43
N GLY A 92 26.80 -9.79 53.13
CA GLY A 92 26.93 -8.85 52.02
C GLY A 92 28.27 -8.12 51.92
N GLN A 93 29.27 -8.49 52.71
CA GLN A 93 30.64 -7.94 52.57
C GLN A 93 31.28 -8.43 51.26
N PRO A 94 32.19 -7.67 50.63
CA PRO A 94 32.80 -8.00 49.34
C PRO A 94 33.84 -9.13 49.41
N ASP A 95 33.85 -9.95 50.48
CA ASP A 95 34.73 -11.10 50.61
C ASP A 95 34.12 -12.34 49.95
N THR A 96 34.91 -12.99 49.08
CA THR A 96 34.51 -14.20 48.33
C THR A 96 35.58 -15.30 48.51
N SER A 97 35.14 -16.55 48.41
CA SER A 97 36.02 -17.72 48.53
C SER A 97 35.75 -18.74 47.41
N PRO A 98 36.75 -19.36 46.81
CA PRO A 98 36.57 -20.43 45.84
C PRO A 98 36.11 -21.77 46.48
N VAL A 99 36.21 -21.89 47.82
CA VAL A 99 35.84 -23.08 48.58
C VAL A 99 34.86 -22.71 49.71
N PRO A 100 34.05 -23.66 50.20
CA PRO A 100 33.20 -23.44 51.35
C PRO A 100 34.00 -22.90 52.53
N LYS A 101 33.59 -21.78 53.11
CA LYS A 101 34.27 -21.08 54.22
C LYS A 101 33.20 -20.56 55.18
N LYS A 102 33.55 -20.39 56.45
CA LYS A 102 32.73 -19.71 57.46
C LYS A 102 33.28 -18.32 57.72
N ASP A 103 32.37 -17.41 58.00
CA ASP A 103 32.73 -16.03 58.38
C ASP A 103 33.24 -15.98 59.84
N SER A 104 33.61 -14.79 60.30
CA SER A 104 34.12 -14.55 61.64
C SER A 104 33.06 -14.80 62.74
N MET A 105 31.79 -14.93 62.37
CA MET A 105 30.66 -15.22 63.27
C MET A 105 30.19 -16.69 63.17
N GLY A 106 30.89 -17.54 62.40
CA GLY A 106 30.59 -18.96 62.26
C GLY A 106 29.52 -19.31 61.23
N MET A 107 29.03 -18.34 60.45
CA MET A 107 28.02 -18.56 59.38
C MET A 107 28.66 -19.07 58.13
N ASP A 108 28.03 -20.02 57.45
CA ASP A 108 28.52 -20.57 56.21
C ASP A 108 28.37 -19.57 55.02
N TYR A 109 29.37 -19.46 54.17
CA TYR A 109 29.31 -18.72 52.95
C TYR A 109 28.28 -19.31 51.99
N ILE A 110 27.52 -18.44 51.33
CA ILE A 110 26.45 -18.83 50.41
C ILE A 110 27.06 -19.19 49.06
N PRO A 111 26.83 -20.39 48.50
CA PRO A 111 27.33 -20.75 47.19
C PRO A 111 26.64 -19.91 46.11
N VAL A 112 27.42 -19.33 45.19
CA VAL A 112 26.96 -18.67 43.97
C VAL A 112 27.21 -19.62 42.81
N TYR A 113 26.13 -20.03 42.16
CA TYR A 113 26.20 -20.93 41.02
C TYR A 113 26.43 -20.18 39.72
N ALA A 114 26.92 -20.89 38.70
CA ALA A 114 27.13 -20.30 37.37
C ALA A 114 25.85 -19.64 36.78
N ASP A 115 24.69 -20.13 37.22
CA ASP A 115 23.37 -19.59 36.81
C ASP A 115 22.97 -18.31 37.57
N ASP A 116 23.64 -17.99 38.69
CA ASP A 116 23.40 -16.83 39.59
C ASP A 116 24.41 -15.69 39.35
N ALA A 117 25.29 -15.81 38.34
CA ALA A 117 26.17 -14.69 37.94
C ALA A 117 25.30 -13.46 37.60
N PRO A 118 25.72 -12.21 37.96
CA PRO A 118 24.92 -11.03 37.76
C PRO A 118 24.50 -10.94 36.30
N ALA A 119 23.24 -11.24 36.04
CA ALA A 119 22.65 -11.12 34.70
C ALA A 119 22.81 -9.66 34.23
N GLU A 120 23.17 -9.44 32.97
CA GLU A 120 23.09 -8.11 32.36
C GLU A 120 21.75 -7.50 32.77
N LYS A 121 21.79 -6.25 33.25
CA LYS A 121 20.58 -5.57 33.80
C LYS A 121 19.44 -5.73 32.80
N GLY A 122 18.38 -6.44 33.21
CA GLY A 122 17.18 -6.63 32.42
C GLY A 122 17.12 -7.95 31.61
N LEU A 123 18.07 -8.89 31.77
CA LEU A 123 18.00 -10.19 31.12
C LEU A 123 16.75 -10.96 31.57
N VAL A 124 15.87 -11.27 30.64
CA VAL A 124 14.68 -12.13 30.86
C VAL A 124 14.97 -13.51 30.32
N LYS A 125 14.80 -14.52 31.15
CA LYS A 125 14.92 -15.93 30.75
C LYS A 125 13.54 -16.57 30.72
N ILE A 126 13.14 -17.08 29.56
CA ILE A 126 11.87 -17.76 29.34
C ILE A 126 12.15 -19.21 28.97
N ASP A 127 11.52 -20.14 29.63
CA ASP A 127 11.69 -21.57 29.34
C ASP A 127 11.13 -21.94 27.95
N ALA A 128 11.60 -23.08 27.42
CA ALA A 128 11.29 -23.50 26.06
C ALA A 128 9.79 -23.75 25.82
N VAL A 129 9.08 -24.27 26.82
CA VAL A 129 7.64 -24.56 26.73
C VAL A 129 6.84 -23.25 26.69
N ARG A 130 7.17 -22.32 27.58
CA ARG A 130 6.51 -21.01 27.64
C ARG A 130 6.79 -20.17 26.37
N ARG A 131 8.03 -20.24 25.83
CA ARG A 131 8.39 -19.60 24.56
C ARG A 131 7.57 -20.12 23.38
N GLN A 132 7.36 -21.44 23.31
CA GLN A 132 6.53 -22.05 22.27
C GLN A 132 5.05 -21.64 22.43
N ASN A 133 4.52 -21.63 23.63
CA ASN A 133 3.15 -21.23 23.91
C ASN A 133 2.89 -19.75 23.60
N LEU A 134 3.86 -18.89 23.82
CA LEU A 134 3.78 -17.45 23.51
C LEU A 134 3.97 -17.15 21.99
N GLY A 135 4.44 -18.12 21.20
CA GLY A 135 4.70 -17.91 19.77
C GLY A 135 5.79 -16.88 19.50
N VAL A 136 6.84 -16.85 20.35
CA VAL A 136 7.95 -15.88 20.21
C VAL A 136 8.68 -16.12 18.90
N THR A 137 8.71 -15.12 18.05
CA THR A 137 9.49 -15.11 16.79
C THR A 137 10.52 -14.01 16.82
N SER A 138 11.70 -14.29 16.27
CA SER A 138 12.79 -13.33 16.14
C SER A 138 13.30 -13.26 14.70
N VAL A 139 13.73 -12.07 14.29
CA VAL A 139 14.21 -11.76 12.92
C VAL A 139 15.56 -11.08 13.03
N PRO A 140 16.54 -11.40 12.17
CA PRO A 140 17.84 -10.75 12.20
C PRO A 140 17.74 -9.29 11.78
N VAL A 141 18.50 -8.42 12.45
CA VAL A 141 18.72 -7.02 12.04
C VAL A 141 19.42 -7.03 10.70
N LYS A 142 18.90 -6.25 9.75
CA LYS A 142 19.44 -6.13 8.39
C LYS A 142 20.00 -4.73 8.16
N TRP A 143 20.99 -4.64 7.30
CA TRP A 143 21.46 -3.38 6.75
C TRP A 143 20.73 -3.09 5.44
N ALA A 144 19.84 -2.12 5.39
CA ALA A 144 19.03 -1.83 4.23
C ALA A 144 18.71 -0.35 4.09
N GLN A 145 18.33 0.04 2.88
CA GLN A 145 17.75 1.35 2.62
C GLN A 145 16.22 1.25 2.74
N LEU A 146 15.63 2.18 3.45
CA LEU A 146 14.17 2.30 3.53
C LEU A 146 13.65 3.13 2.36
N SER A 147 12.63 2.64 1.70
CA SER A 147 11.81 3.42 0.80
C SER A 147 10.62 3.99 1.56
N ARG A 148 10.26 5.24 1.24
CA ARG A 148 9.05 5.84 1.79
C ARG A 148 7.96 5.79 0.74
N GLN A 149 6.84 5.16 1.04
CA GLN A 149 5.66 5.21 0.20
C GLN A 149 4.85 6.46 0.55
N VAL A 150 4.74 7.37 -0.39
CA VAL A 150 3.87 8.53 -0.28
C VAL A 150 2.52 8.18 -0.88
N LYS A 151 1.45 8.34 -0.11
CA LYS A 151 0.07 8.19 -0.57
C LYS A 151 -0.56 9.56 -0.68
N ALA A 152 -1.15 9.83 -1.82
CA ALA A 152 -1.84 11.07 -2.09
C ALA A 152 -3.20 10.79 -2.73
N VAL A 153 -4.20 11.57 -2.39
CA VAL A 153 -5.50 11.52 -3.04
C VAL A 153 -5.55 12.63 -4.09
N GLY A 154 -6.14 12.34 -5.24
CA GLY A 154 -6.25 13.32 -6.31
C GLY A 154 -7.51 13.14 -7.13
N MET A 155 -7.78 14.11 -7.98
CA MET A 155 -8.90 14.10 -8.93
C MET A 155 -8.36 14.15 -10.36
N PHE A 156 -8.95 13.36 -11.24
CA PHE A 156 -8.64 13.42 -12.66
C PHE A 156 -9.14 14.72 -13.28
N ALA A 157 -8.26 15.37 -14.00
CA ALA A 157 -8.52 16.56 -14.78
C ALA A 157 -8.14 16.31 -16.26
N VAL A 158 -8.70 17.14 -17.12
CA VAL A 158 -8.32 17.18 -18.54
C VAL A 158 -6.90 17.73 -18.66
N ASP A 159 -6.10 17.19 -19.60
CA ASP A 159 -4.84 17.82 -19.98
C ASP A 159 -5.16 19.16 -20.70
N GLU A 160 -4.85 20.27 -20.05
CA GLU A 160 -5.12 21.63 -20.57
C GLU A 160 -4.46 21.86 -21.94
N ARG A 161 -3.33 21.20 -22.23
CA ARG A 161 -2.64 21.28 -23.53
C ARG A 161 -3.41 20.59 -24.67
N ARG A 162 -4.38 19.73 -24.31
CA ARG A 162 -5.24 18.96 -25.22
C ARG A 162 -6.69 19.41 -25.18
N GLN A 163 -6.95 20.54 -24.55
CA GLN A 163 -8.27 21.19 -24.55
C GLN A 163 -8.31 22.28 -25.60
N PHE A 164 -9.36 22.26 -26.40
CA PHE A 164 -9.55 23.16 -27.52
C PHE A 164 -10.89 23.88 -27.37
N THR A 165 -10.84 25.19 -27.47
CA THR A 165 -12.02 26.03 -27.51
C THR A 165 -12.36 26.33 -28.96
N ILE A 166 -13.55 25.98 -29.38
CA ILE A 166 -14.05 26.23 -30.73
C ILE A 166 -14.90 27.52 -30.71
N THR A 167 -14.38 28.55 -31.35
CA THR A 167 -15.02 29.84 -31.47
C THR A 167 -15.27 30.16 -32.95
N SER A 168 -16.24 30.96 -33.27
CA SER A 168 -16.41 31.50 -34.61
C SER A 168 -15.60 32.78 -34.80
N LYS A 169 -15.05 32.98 -35.99
CA LYS A 169 -14.36 34.23 -36.39
C LYS A 169 -15.25 35.22 -37.12
N LEU A 170 -16.53 34.89 -37.26
CA LEU A 170 -17.54 35.72 -37.91
C LEU A 170 -18.89 35.59 -37.21
N ASP A 171 -19.77 36.57 -37.42
CA ASP A 171 -21.14 36.55 -36.91
C ASP A 171 -22.01 35.64 -37.76
N GLY A 172 -22.94 34.93 -37.11
CA GLY A 172 -23.81 34.05 -37.86
C GLY A 172 -24.93 33.42 -37.02
N TRP A 173 -25.61 32.50 -37.66
CA TRP A 173 -26.67 31.67 -37.06
C TRP A 173 -26.39 30.21 -37.29
N VAL A 174 -26.80 29.39 -36.33
CA VAL A 174 -26.78 27.93 -36.42
C VAL A 174 -28.04 27.48 -37.19
N ASP A 175 -27.89 27.11 -38.45
CA ASP A 175 -29.02 26.66 -39.27
C ASP A 175 -29.38 25.20 -38.92
N LYS A 176 -28.37 24.33 -38.83
CA LYS A 176 -28.53 22.93 -38.44
C LYS A 176 -27.42 22.51 -37.50
N LEU A 177 -27.78 21.71 -36.51
CA LEU A 177 -26.83 21.22 -35.52
C LEU A 177 -26.61 19.70 -35.72
N TYR A 178 -25.35 19.27 -35.93
CA TYR A 178 -24.98 17.86 -36.10
C TYR A 178 -24.51 17.23 -34.79
N VAL A 179 -23.67 17.94 -34.04
CA VAL A 179 -23.17 17.54 -32.74
C VAL A 179 -23.98 18.26 -31.67
N ASN A 180 -24.93 17.56 -31.07
CA ASN A 180 -25.94 18.19 -30.23
C ASN A 180 -25.87 17.85 -28.74
N ALA A 181 -24.92 16.98 -28.32
CA ALA A 181 -24.80 16.59 -26.94
C ALA A 181 -23.37 16.73 -26.40
N THR A 182 -23.26 17.05 -25.09
CA THR A 182 -22.03 16.90 -24.36
C THR A 182 -21.68 15.43 -24.21
N GLY A 183 -20.40 15.08 -24.22
CA GLY A 183 -19.94 13.68 -24.21
C GLY A 183 -19.85 13.03 -25.58
N GLU A 184 -20.34 13.67 -26.64
CA GLU A 184 -20.20 13.18 -28.01
C GLU A 184 -18.75 13.19 -28.48
N GLN A 185 -18.32 12.12 -29.14
CA GLN A 185 -16.99 12.06 -29.77
C GLN A 185 -17.02 12.75 -31.13
N VAL A 186 -16.04 13.60 -31.39
CA VAL A 186 -15.88 14.29 -32.64
C VAL A 186 -14.52 13.98 -33.25
N LYS A 187 -14.48 13.93 -34.59
CA LYS A 187 -13.25 13.73 -35.36
C LYS A 187 -12.86 15.02 -36.07
N ARG A 188 -11.57 15.21 -36.27
CA ARG A 188 -11.06 16.31 -37.07
C ARG A 188 -11.71 16.31 -38.47
N GLY A 189 -12.26 17.47 -38.90
CA GLY A 189 -12.96 17.60 -40.16
C GLY A 189 -14.45 17.17 -40.12
N GLN A 190 -14.94 16.63 -38.99
CA GLN A 190 -16.34 16.29 -38.82
C GLN A 190 -17.20 17.57 -38.71
N PRO A 191 -18.31 17.68 -39.46
CA PRO A 191 -19.24 18.80 -39.30
C PRO A 191 -19.82 18.84 -37.90
N LEU A 192 -19.78 20.01 -37.26
CA LEU A 192 -20.39 20.29 -35.97
C LEU A 192 -21.79 20.90 -36.14
N PHE A 193 -21.88 21.88 -37.02
CA PHE A 193 -23.12 22.56 -37.36
C PHE A 193 -23.05 23.22 -38.74
N GLU A 194 -24.20 23.60 -39.31
CA GLU A 194 -24.32 24.45 -40.49
C GLU A 194 -24.34 25.90 -40.04
N LEU A 195 -23.43 26.69 -40.60
CA LEU A 195 -23.28 28.11 -40.35
C LEU A 195 -24.00 28.88 -41.45
N TYR A 196 -24.92 29.77 -41.09
CA TYR A 196 -25.44 30.82 -41.93
C TYR A 196 -24.85 32.18 -41.53
N SER A 197 -24.32 32.92 -42.51
CA SER A 197 -23.85 34.31 -42.31
C SER A 197 -24.00 35.12 -43.59
N PRO A 198 -24.62 36.30 -43.51
CA PRO A 198 -24.71 37.22 -44.67
C PRO A 198 -23.32 37.61 -45.21
N GLU A 199 -22.37 37.87 -44.32
CA GLU A 199 -21.00 38.23 -44.67
C GLU A 199 -20.28 37.10 -45.42
N LEU A 200 -20.52 35.87 -45.01
CA LEU A 200 -19.98 34.70 -45.66
C LEU A 200 -20.53 34.50 -47.07
N ILE A 201 -21.83 34.76 -47.25
CA ILE A 201 -22.47 34.72 -48.56
C ILE A 201 -21.88 35.80 -49.48
N ALA A 202 -21.73 37.04 -48.97
CA ALA A 202 -21.15 38.15 -49.71
C ALA A 202 -19.72 37.80 -50.18
N ALA A 203 -18.85 37.28 -49.26
CA ALA A 203 -17.50 36.92 -49.60
C ALA A 203 -17.41 35.77 -50.65
N GLN A 204 -18.32 34.80 -50.58
CA GLN A 204 -18.42 33.73 -51.57
C GLN A 204 -18.80 34.30 -52.96
N GLN A 205 -19.76 35.25 -52.99
CA GLN A 205 -20.20 35.91 -54.24
C GLN A 205 -19.07 36.75 -54.81
N GLU A 206 -18.37 37.55 -54.00
CA GLU A 206 -17.23 38.35 -54.42
C GLU A 206 -16.14 37.49 -55.03
N TYR A 207 -15.77 36.39 -54.38
CA TYR A 207 -14.76 35.44 -54.89
C TYR A 207 -15.20 34.85 -56.23
N ARG A 208 -16.47 34.44 -56.36
CA ARG A 208 -16.98 33.86 -57.59
C ARG A 208 -17.03 34.88 -58.76
N ILE A 209 -17.47 36.13 -58.49
CA ILE A 209 -17.47 37.22 -59.48
C ILE A 209 -16.07 37.52 -59.96
N ALA A 210 -15.09 37.55 -59.04
CA ALA A 210 -13.70 37.76 -59.38
C ALA A 210 -13.15 36.66 -60.30
N LEU A 211 -13.52 35.41 -60.12
CA LEU A 211 -13.13 34.28 -60.95
C LEU A 211 -13.77 34.33 -62.35
N GLN A 212 -14.98 34.92 -62.49
CA GLN A 212 -15.69 34.95 -63.76
C GLN A 212 -15.38 36.20 -64.58
N ASN A 213 -14.88 37.27 -63.94
CA ASN A 213 -14.60 38.55 -64.64
C ASN A 213 -13.24 38.56 -65.31
N GLN A 214 -13.23 38.32 -66.60
CA GLN A 214 -12.03 38.32 -67.45
C GLN A 214 -11.72 39.70 -68.08
N ALA A 215 -12.61 40.68 -67.92
CA ALA A 215 -12.48 42.00 -68.58
C ALA A 215 -11.35 42.87 -67.99
N ASN A 216 -11.01 42.68 -66.70
CA ASN A 216 -9.87 43.36 -66.06
C ASN A 216 -9.10 42.38 -65.16
N PRO A 217 -8.13 41.66 -65.69
CA PRO A 217 -7.47 40.56 -64.97
C PRO A 217 -6.74 40.97 -63.69
N GLN A 218 -6.17 42.17 -63.62
CA GLN A 218 -5.48 42.66 -62.41
C GLN A 218 -6.44 43.00 -61.27
N LEU A 219 -7.53 43.66 -61.56
CA LEU A 219 -8.53 44.03 -60.57
C LEU A 219 -9.25 42.77 -60.07
N SER A 220 -9.60 41.87 -60.96
CA SER A 220 -10.22 40.58 -60.62
C SER A 220 -9.31 39.70 -59.77
N SER A 221 -8.01 39.66 -60.09
CA SER A 221 -7.01 38.94 -59.28
C SER A 221 -6.90 39.50 -57.85
N ASN A 222 -6.86 40.82 -57.70
CA ASN A 222 -6.76 41.46 -56.38
C ASN A 222 -8.06 41.26 -55.54
N LEU A 223 -9.22 41.40 -56.12
CA LEU A 223 -10.50 41.18 -55.45
C LEU A 223 -10.69 39.70 -55.08
N GLY A 224 -10.35 38.81 -56.00
CA GLY A 224 -10.43 37.37 -55.76
C GLY A 224 -9.47 36.89 -54.67
N SER A 225 -8.23 37.41 -54.64
CA SER A 225 -7.28 37.07 -53.57
C SER A 225 -7.72 37.61 -52.20
N ALA A 226 -8.30 38.82 -52.13
CA ALA A 226 -8.82 39.38 -50.90
C ALA A 226 -10.02 38.59 -50.36
N ALA A 227 -10.98 38.24 -51.23
CA ALA A 227 -12.13 37.41 -50.85
C ALA A 227 -11.70 35.99 -50.40
N LEU A 228 -10.76 35.39 -51.12
CA LEU A 228 -10.18 34.08 -50.72
C LEU A 228 -9.49 34.15 -49.39
N SER A 229 -8.70 35.21 -49.16
CA SER A 229 -8.06 35.40 -47.84
C SER A 229 -9.04 35.53 -46.71
N ARG A 230 -10.15 36.26 -46.89
CA ARG A 230 -11.22 36.36 -45.88
C ARG A 230 -11.84 34.99 -45.58
N LEU A 231 -12.19 34.21 -46.62
CA LEU A 231 -12.74 32.87 -46.43
C LEU A 231 -11.79 31.96 -45.63
N ARG A 232 -10.49 32.04 -45.89
CA ARG A 232 -9.44 31.28 -45.14
C ARG A 232 -9.30 31.79 -43.69
N TYR A 233 -9.35 33.12 -43.48
CA TYR A 233 -9.29 33.68 -42.12
C TYR A 233 -10.50 33.29 -41.28
N TRP A 234 -11.63 32.99 -41.91
CA TRP A 234 -12.84 32.49 -41.23
C TRP A 234 -12.86 30.97 -41.08
N ASP A 235 -11.71 30.27 -41.35
CA ASP A 235 -11.54 28.82 -41.26
C ASP A 235 -12.54 28.02 -42.12
N ILE A 236 -12.99 28.60 -43.23
CA ILE A 236 -13.84 27.88 -44.16
C ILE A 236 -13.07 26.70 -44.77
N PRO A 237 -13.64 25.47 -44.76
CA PRO A 237 -12.95 24.28 -45.28
C PRO A 237 -12.47 24.47 -46.73
N GLU A 238 -11.22 24.10 -46.99
CA GLU A 238 -10.62 24.18 -48.34
C GLU A 238 -11.42 23.39 -49.39
N SER A 239 -12.16 22.33 -48.97
CA SER A 239 -13.08 21.61 -49.83
C SER A 239 -14.23 22.51 -50.36
N SER A 240 -14.77 23.39 -49.49
CA SER A 240 -15.80 24.33 -49.85
C SER A 240 -15.25 25.43 -50.76
N ILE A 241 -14.04 25.94 -50.50
CA ILE A 241 -13.33 26.91 -51.32
C ILE A 241 -13.06 26.32 -52.70
N LYS A 242 -12.56 25.07 -52.78
CA LYS A 242 -12.33 24.39 -54.08
C LYS A 242 -13.63 24.21 -54.88
N GLN A 243 -14.76 23.89 -54.23
CA GLN A 243 -16.05 23.82 -54.91
C GLN A 243 -16.47 25.17 -55.54
N LEU A 244 -16.26 26.25 -54.78
CA LEU A 244 -16.51 27.63 -55.31
C LEU A 244 -15.60 27.93 -56.50
N ALA A 245 -14.31 27.61 -56.43
CA ALA A 245 -13.36 27.79 -57.49
C ALA A 245 -13.69 26.97 -58.74
N ALA A 246 -14.29 25.78 -58.57
CA ALA A 246 -14.79 24.95 -59.66
C ALA A 246 -16.13 25.43 -60.29
N GLY A 247 -16.61 26.63 -59.88
CA GLY A 247 -17.82 27.23 -60.45
C GLY A 247 -19.14 26.90 -59.73
N SER A 248 -19.11 26.25 -58.55
CA SER A 248 -20.32 26.00 -57.77
C SER A 248 -20.95 27.31 -57.33
N ALA A 249 -22.29 27.32 -57.18
CA ALA A 249 -23.02 28.44 -56.62
C ALA A 249 -22.61 28.71 -55.15
N ALA A 250 -22.66 29.98 -54.76
CA ALA A 250 -22.50 30.35 -53.36
C ALA A 250 -23.55 29.61 -52.51
N LYS A 251 -23.15 28.91 -51.47
CA LYS A 251 -24.01 28.19 -50.59
C LYS A 251 -24.53 29.13 -49.51
N ARG A 252 -25.83 29.01 -49.17
CA ARG A 252 -26.42 29.75 -48.08
C ARG A 252 -25.80 29.39 -46.75
N THR A 253 -25.55 28.10 -46.53
CA THR A 253 -24.91 27.57 -45.33
C THR A 253 -23.65 26.80 -45.67
N LEU A 254 -22.67 26.86 -44.77
CA LEU A 254 -21.46 26.08 -44.86
C LEU A 254 -21.25 25.29 -43.58
N PRO A 255 -20.70 24.03 -43.69
CA PRO A 255 -20.40 23.25 -42.50
C PRO A 255 -19.22 23.85 -41.73
N TYR A 256 -19.43 24.08 -40.45
CA TYR A 256 -18.37 24.38 -39.51
C TYR A 256 -17.83 23.07 -38.95
N VAL A 257 -16.54 22.84 -39.12
CA VAL A 257 -15.96 21.52 -38.84
C VAL A 257 -15.04 21.56 -37.61
N SER A 258 -14.94 20.40 -36.94
CA SER A 258 -14.01 20.27 -35.80
C SER A 258 -12.55 20.35 -36.27
N PRO A 259 -11.70 21.19 -35.66
CA PRO A 259 -10.28 21.24 -35.94
C PRO A 259 -9.50 20.08 -35.32
N VAL A 260 -10.10 19.35 -34.38
CA VAL A 260 -9.44 18.33 -33.54
C VAL A 260 -10.29 17.06 -33.38
N ASN A 261 -9.63 15.98 -32.97
CA ASN A 261 -10.32 14.81 -32.43
C ASN A 261 -10.52 14.99 -30.92
N GLY A 262 -11.64 14.55 -30.39
CA GLY A 262 -11.86 14.61 -28.95
C GLY A 262 -13.30 14.35 -28.54
N VAL A 263 -13.61 14.70 -27.31
CA VAL A 263 -14.94 14.61 -26.71
C VAL A 263 -15.44 16.02 -26.40
N VAL A 264 -16.68 16.29 -26.71
CA VAL A 264 -17.34 17.57 -26.37
C VAL A 264 -17.52 17.67 -24.86
N LEU A 265 -16.81 18.58 -24.22
CA LEU A 265 -16.95 18.86 -22.78
C LEU A 265 -18.11 19.82 -22.50
N THR A 266 -18.20 20.87 -23.29
CA THR A 266 -19.30 21.86 -23.19
C THR A 266 -19.80 22.21 -24.59
N LYS A 267 -21.09 22.47 -24.68
CA LYS A 267 -21.80 22.91 -25.88
C LYS A 267 -22.65 24.11 -25.50
N ASN A 268 -22.30 25.29 -26.05
CA ASN A 268 -22.98 26.58 -25.74
C ASN A 268 -23.89 27.05 -26.84
N ILE A 269 -24.13 26.23 -27.87
CA ILE A 269 -25.00 26.61 -29.00
C ILE A 269 -26.22 25.71 -29.12
N THR A 270 -27.28 26.26 -29.70
CA THR A 270 -28.51 25.55 -30.05
C THR A 270 -28.90 25.88 -31.49
N GLN A 271 -29.69 25.01 -32.11
CA GLN A 271 -30.19 25.25 -33.46
C GLN A 271 -31.04 26.52 -33.49
N GLY A 272 -30.82 27.37 -34.49
CA GLY A 272 -31.48 28.67 -34.64
C GLY A 272 -30.82 29.79 -33.83
N MET A 273 -29.86 29.52 -32.97
CA MET A 273 -29.17 30.53 -32.16
C MET A 273 -28.30 31.43 -33.06
N LYS A 274 -28.31 32.74 -32.77
CA LYS A 274 -27.34 33.70 -33.28
C LYS A 274 -26.09 33.65 -32.38
N PHE A 275 -24.91 33.67 -32.99
CA PHE A 275 -23.64 33.82 -32.30
C PHE A 275 -22.82 34.95 -32.90
N THR A 276 -21.87 35.47 -32.13
CA THR A 276 -20.95 36.53 -32.50
C THR A 276 -19.52 36.04 -32.62
N ALA A 277 -18.70 36.79 -33.37
CA ALA A 277 -17.27 36.47 -33.49
C ALA A 277 -16.61 36.48 -32.13
N GLY A 278 -15.81 35.41 -31.84
CA GLY A 278 -15.13 35.20 -30.56
C GLY A 278 -15.93 34.44 -29.51
N GLU A 279 -17.23 34.22 -29.74
CA GLU A 279 -18.09 33.47 -28.81
C GLU A 279 -17.68 31.98 -28.77
N VAL A 280 -17.62 31.42 -27.54
CA VAL A 280 -17.25 30.01 -27.32
C VAL A 280 -18.46 29.15 -27.66
N LEU A 281 -18.37 28.39 -28.76
CA LEU A 281 -19.43 27.51 -29.22
C LEU A 281 -19.32 26.10 -28.63
N TYR A 282 -18.09 25.51 -28.64
CA TYR A 282 -17.80 24.22 -28.05
C TYR A 282 -16.47 24.27 -27.30
N GLN A 283 -16.36 23.42 -26.29
CA GLN A 283 -15.07 22.98 -25.74
C GLN A 283 -14.90 21.48 -25.99
N VAL A 284 -13.81 21.13 -26.63
CA VAL A 284 -13.49 19.75 -27.00
C VAL A 284 -12.14 19.40 -26.39
N ALA A 285 -12.04 18.21 -25.81
CA ALA A 285 -10.76 17.73 -25.29
C ALA A 285 -10.44 16.32 -25.76
N ASP A 286 -9.16 16.07 -25.97
CA ASP A 286 -8.65 14.72 -26.17
C ASP A 286 -8.43 14.06 -24.80
N LEU A 287 -9.25 13.06 -24.50
CA LEU A 287 -9.21 12.32 -23.25
C LEU A 287 -8.33 11.06 -23.27
N SER A 288 -7.53 10.87 -24.33
CA SER A 288 -6.59 9.76 -24.45
C SER A 288 -5.45 9.82 -23.42
N GLN A 289 -5.20 10.99 -22.86
CA GLN A 289 -4.31 11.24 -21.73
C GLN A 289 -5.01 12.17 -20.75
N LEU A 290 -4.89 11.88 -19.47
CA LEU A 290 -5.46 12.69 -18.40
C LEU A 290 -4.39 13.06 -17.37
N TRP A 291 -4.65 14.12 -16.65
CA TRP A 291 -3.88 14.48 -15.48
C TRP A 291 -4.59 13.99 -14.21
N LEU A 292 -3.85 13.44 -13.29
CA LEU A 292 -4.28 13.29 -11.92
C LEU A 292 -3.61 14.40 -11.09
N LEU A 293 -4.42 15.30 -10.57
CA LEU A 293 -3.98 16.35 -9.66
C LEU A 293 -4.05 15.81 -8.24
N ALA A 294 -2.91 15.31 -7.76
CA ALA A 294 -2.79 14.66 -6.47
C ALA A 294 -2.30 15.66 -5.41
N GLU A 295 -2.90 15.61 -4.22
CA GLU A 295 -2.53 16.46 -3.10
C GLU A 295 -1.55 15.73 -2.18
N VAL A 296 -0.32 16.20 -2.12
CA VAL A 296 0.77 15.67 -1.30
C VAL A 296 0.98 16.57 -0.10
N PHE A 297 1.04 15.99 1.10
CA PHE A 297 1.32 16.76 2.32
C PHE A 297 2.73 17.35 2.30
N GLU A 298 2.90 18.54 2.89
CA GLU A 298 4.18 19.26 3.00
C GLU A 298 5.31 18.37 3.54
N GLN A 299 5.02 17.57 4.57
CA GLN A 299 5.98 16.64 5.19
C GLN A 299 6.48 15.53 4.25
N ASP A 300 5.74 15.23 3.18
CA ASP A 300 6.05 14.16 2.23
C ASP A 300 6.66 14.70 0.93
N LEU A 301 6.66 16.02 0.75
CA LEU A 301 7.08 16.67 -0.49
C LEU A 301 8.54 16.37 -0.86
N ALA A 302 9.43 16.28 0.13
CA ALA A 302 10.84 15.96 -0.09
C ALA A 302 11.07 14.56 -0.74
N ALA A 303 10.08 13.68 -0.64
CA ALA A 303 10.13 12.32 -1.21
C ALA A 303 9.55 12.25 -2.63
N VAL A 304 9.02 13.36 -3.17
CA VAL A 304 8.39 13.41 -4.49
C VAL A 304 9.29 14.17 -5.47
N GLN A 305 9.53 13.56 -6.64
CA GLN A 305 10.38 14.14 -7.67
C GLN A 305 9.72 14.02 -9.05
N PRO A 306 9.94 14.99 -9.96
CA PRO A 306 9.51 14.87 -11.35
C PRO A 306 10.12 13.64 -12.02
N GLY A 307 9.34 12.96 -12.86
CA GLY A 307 9.72 11.72 -13.54
C GLY A 307 9.48 10.44 -12.71
N GLN A 308 9.15 10.56 -11.44
CA GLN A 308 8.92 9.42 -10.54
C GLN A 308 7.70 8.60 -11.01
N PRO A 309 7.81 7.25 -11.06
CA PRO A 309 6.68 6.39 -11.39
C PRO A 309 5.63 6.40 -10.28
N VAL A 310 4.37 6.39 -10.66
CA VAL A 310 3.22 6.42 -9.75
C VAL A 310 2.27 5.28 -10.09
N THR A 311 1.84 4.55 -9.09
CA THR A 311 0.74 3.59 -9.21
C THR A 311 -0.55 4.26 -8.74
N VAL A 312 -1.57 4.25 -9.59
CA VAL A 312 -2.85 4.90 -9.32
C VAL A 312 -3.94 3.85 -9.17
N ARG A 313 -4.72 3.96 -8.11
CA ARG A 313 -5.89 3.14 -7.81
C ARG A 313 -7.14 3.98 -7.92
N VAL A 314 -8.12 3.49 -8.67
CA VAL A 314 -9.42 4.14 -8.86
C VAL A 314 -10.50 3.25 -8.27
N ASN A 315 -11.35 3.80 -7.41
CA ASN A 315 -12.40 3.02 -6.74
C ASN A 315 -13.41 2.39 -7.72
N ALA A 316 -13.62 3.03 -8.88
CA ALA A 316 -14.47 2.45 -9.94
C ALA A 316 -13.88 1.17 -10.56
N TYR A 317 -12.57 0.93 -10.43
CA TYR A 317 -11.85 -0.21 -11.00
C TYR A 317 -10.91 -0.83 -9.96
N PRO A 318 -11.42 -1.48 -8.90
CA PRO A 318 -10.61 -1.89 -7.74
C PRO A 318 -9.56 -2.96 -8.07
N SER A 319 -9.82 -3.79 -9.09
CA SER A 319 -8.88 -4.82 -9.55
C SER A 319 -7.82 -4.32 -10.54
N GLN A 320 -7.98 -3.10 -11.09
CA GLN A 320 -7.08 -2.52 -12.08
C GLN A 320 -6.18 -1.47 -11.45
N ARG A 321 -4.89 -1.54 -11.77
CA ARG A 321 -3.91 -0.52 -11.41
C ARG A 321 -3.52 0.24 -12.66
N PHE A 322 -3.54 1.55 -12.57
CA PHE A 322 -3.07 2.44 -13.61
C PHE A 322 -1.68 2.94 -13.24
N THR A 323 -0.85 3.15 -14.24
CA THR A 323 0.51 3.67 -14.04
C THR A 323 0.64 5.03 -14.68
N GLY A 324 1.30 5.93 -13.99
CA GLY A 324 1.59 7.27 -14.46
C GLY A 324 2.97 7.73 -14.03
N LYS A 325 3.30 8.98 -14.32
CA LYS A 325 4.55 9.63 -13.92
C LYS A 325 4.26 11.00 -13.36
N VAL A 326 5.01 11.39 -12.33
CA VAL A 326 5.01 12.77 -11.84
C VAL A 326 5.54 13.67 -12.95
N ALA A 327 4.69 14.54 -13.48
CA ALA A 327 5.08 15.46 -14.54
C ALA A 327 5.50 16.81 -13.99
N PHE A 328 4.82 17.29 -12.94
CA PHE A 328 5.05 18.61 -12.39
C PHE A 328 4.63 18.69 -10.92
N ILE A 329 5.36 19.47 -10.14
CA ILE A 329 5.03 19.81 -8.75
C ILE A 329 4.71 21.30 -8.75
N TYR A 330 3.48 21.66 -8.33
CA TYR A 330 3.08 23.06 -8.31
C TYR A 330 3.86 23.83 -7.23
N PRO A 331 4.28 25.08 -7.52
CA PRO A 331 5.09 25.87 -6.58
C PRO A 331 4.28 26.49 -5.44
N THR A 332 2.98 26.26 -5.40
CA THR A 332 2.04 26.83 -4.44
C THR A 332 1.59 25.78 -3.43
N LEU A 333 1.60 26.17 -2.14
CA LEU A 333 1.04 25.39 -1.05
C LEU A 333 -0.38 25.87 -0.78
N ASN A 334 -1.31 24.92 -0.66
CA ASN A 334 -2.63 25.20 -0.11
C ASN A 334 -2.52 25.31 1.41
N SER A 335 -2.76 26.52 1.96
CA SER A 335 -2.61 26.81 3.38
C SER A 335 -3.63 26.07 4.25
N ASP A 336 -4.83 25.80 3.73
CA ASP A 336 -5.92 25.19 4.51
C ASP A 336 -5.69 23.71 4.74
N THR A 337 -5.21 23.00 3.71
CA THR A 337 -4.94 21.56 3.74
C THR A 337 -3.48 21.23 4.00
N ARG A 338 -2.58 22.22 3.92
CA ARG A 338 -1.12 22.07 3.96
C ARG A 338 -0.61 21.02 2.96
N THR A 339 -1.18 21.06 1.75
CA THR A 339 -0.82 20.19 0.65
C THR A 339 -0.25 20.97 -0.51
N VAL A 340 0.64 20.30 -1.26
CA VAL A 340 1.13 20.77 -2.55
C VAL A 340 0.50 19.90 -3.63
N GLN A 341 -0.01 20.53 -4.67
CA GLN A 341 -0.59 19.82 -5.80
C GLN A 341 0.54 19.25 -6.67
N VAL A 342 0.43 17.98 -7.01
CA VAL A 342 1.35 17.24 -7.87
C VAL A 342 0.58 16.73 -9.09
N ARG A 343 1.04 17.11 -10.28
CA ARG A 343 0.47 16.66 -11.54
C ARG A 343 1.10 15.36 -11.98
N ILE A 344 0.28 14.34 -12.14
CA ILE A 344 0.66 13.01 -12.60
C ILE A 344 0.00 12.81 -13.97
N GLU A 345 0.77 12.47 -14.99
CA GLU A 345 0.27 12.17 -16.32
C GLU A 345 -0.02 10.68 -16.45
N LEU A 346 -1.23 10.36 -16.95
CA LEU A 346 -1.68 8.99 -17.17
C LEU A 346 -2.22 8.83 -18.60
N GLU A 347 -1.90 7.72 -19.21
CA GLU A 347 -2.51 7.30 -20.48
C GLU A 347 -3.90 6.70 -20.22
N ASN A 348 -4.84 6.98 -21.12
CA ASN A 348 -6.23 6.53 -21.05
C ASN A 348 -6.73 6.04 -22.43
N PRO A 349 -6.08 5.02 -23.02
CA PRO A 349 -6.43 4.55 -24.36
C PRO A 349 -7.85 3.97 -24.44
N ASP A 350 -8.30 3.33 -23.37
CA ASP A 350 -9.62 2.69 -23.28
C ASP A 350 -10.74 3.68 -22.92
N GLY A 351 -10.44 4.94 -22.61
CA GLY A 351 -11.43 5.94 -22.17
C GLY A 351 -12.11 5.60 -20.82
N LYS A 352 -11.52 4.70 -20.02
CA LYS A 352 -12.09 4.28 -18.73
C LYS A 352 -12.01 5.38 -17.67
N LEU A 353 -10.89 6.09 -17.66
CA LEU A 353 -10.71 7.22 -16.75
C LEU A 353 -11.47 8.42 -17.27
N LYS A 354 -12.20 9.10 -16.37
CA LYS A 354 -12.98 10.28 -16.71
C LYS A 354 -12.58 11.45 -15.83
N PRO A 355 -12.52 12.66 -16.36
CA PRO A 355 -12.36 13.88 -15.56
C PRO A 355 -13.39 13.91 -14.42
N GLY A 356 -12.98 14.38 -13.24
CA GLY A 356 -13.81 14.40 -12.04
C GLY A 356 -13.78 13.11 -11.20
N MET A 357 -13.20 12.01 -11.68
CA MET A 357 -13.00 10.80 -10.85
C MET A 357 -11.92 11.04 -9.81
N TYR A 358 -12.13 10.48 -8.61
CA TYR A 358 -11.10 10.44 -7.55
C TYR A 358 -10.25 9.19 -7.65
N ALA A 359 -8.99 9.35 -7.28
CA ALA A 359 -8.02 8.26 -7.25
C ALA A 359 -7.01 8.42 -6.12
N GLU A 360 -6.47 7.30 -5.67
CA GLU A 360 -5.32 7.24 -4.77
C GLU A 360 -4.05 7.03 -5.60
N ALA A 361 -3.11 7.96 -5.47
CA ALA A 361 -1.77 7.86 -6.05
C ALA A 361 -0.80 7.31 -5.03
N GLN A 362 -0.06 6.27 -5.39
CA GLN A 362 1.00 5.68 -4.58
C GLN A 362 2.34 5.94 -5.28
N LEU A 363 3.10 6.87 -4.69
CA LEU A 363 4.42 7.24 -5.16
C LEU A 363 5.45 6.46 -4.36
N GLN A 364 6.27 5.66 -5.03
CA GLN A 364 7.39 4.99 -4.38
C GLN A 364 8.58 5.94 -4.42
N SER A 365 8.97 6.48 -3.27
CA SER A 365 10.24 7.17 -3.18
C SER A 365 11.35 6.15 -3.45
N THR A 366 12.24 6.46 -4.39
CA THR A 366 13.53 5.79 -4.44
C THR A 366 14.16 5.91 -3.06
N ALA A 367 14.69 4.80 -2.55
CA ALA A 367 15.35 4.77 -1.25
C ALA A 367 16.36 5.93 -1.15
N THR A 368 15.93 7.02 -0.54
CA THR A 368 16.73 8.23 -0.37
C THR A 368 17.33 8.20 1.03
N GLY A 369 18.63 7.94 1.10
CA GLY A 369 19.38 7.92 2.35
C GLY A 369 20.45 6.83 2.36
N ALA A 370 21.41 6.95 3.28
CA ALA A 370 22.37 5.90 3.56
C ALA A 370 21.61 4.65 4.07
N ALA A 371 22.12 3.46 3.71
CA ALA A 371 21.66 2.23 4.34
C ALA A 371 21.79 2.34 5.87
N GLN A 372 20.87 1.76 6.59
CA GLN A 372 20.79 1.81 8.06
C GLN A 372 20.40 0.45 8.60
N PHE A 373 20.62 0.23 9.89
CA PHE A 373 20.08 -0.95 10.54
C PHE A 373 18.55 -0.85 10.61
N VAL A 374 17.89 -1.84 10.03
CA VAL A 374 16.44 -1.91 9.98
C VAL A 374 15.91 -3.11 10.72
N VAL A 375 14.79 -2.92 11.38
CA VAL A 375 14.05 -3.96 12.08
C VAL A 375 12.57 -3.83 11.74
N PRO A 376 11.79 -4.92 11.76
CA PRO A 376 10.35 -4.84 11.58
C PRO A 376 9.71 -3.86 12.58
N GLU A 377 8.72 -3.08 12.14
CA GLU A 377 8.02 -2.14 13.02
C GLU A 377 7.39 -2.85 14.23
N SER A 378 6.99 -4.11 14.07
CA SER A 378 6.46 -4.95 15.15
C SER A 378 7.47 -5.29 16.25
N ALA A 379 8.79 -5.13 16.01
CA ALA A 379 9.80 -5.37 17.02
C ALA A 379 9.96 -4.22 18.02
N LEU A 380 9.44 -3.01 17.67
CA LEU A 380 9.55 -1.85 18.51
C LEU A 380 8.52 -1.86 19.64
N ILE A 381 8.97 -1.72 20.85
CA ILE A 381 8.16 -1.43 22.03
C ILE A 381 8.34 0.05 22.32
N ASP A 382 7.28 0.84 22.10
CA ASP A 382 7.28 2.28 22.35
C ASP A 382 6.34 2.58 23.53
N SER A 383 6.93 3.03 24.64
CA SER A 383 6.17 3.41 25.84
C SER A 383 5.91 4.92 25.94
N GLY A 384 6.21 5.68 24.88
CA GLY A 384 6.12 7.13 24.87
C GLY A 384 7.35 7.84 25.50
N HIS A 385 7.96 7.24 26.53
CA HIS A 385 9.16 7.76 27.18
C HIS A 385 10.43 7.05 26.75
N ARG A 386 10.34 5.81 26.32
CA ARG A 386 11.48 5.00 25.86
C ARG A 386 11.06 4.11 24.71
N GLN A 387 11.97 3.95 23.77
CA GLN A 387 11.87 3.04 22.63
C GLN A 387 12.84 1.89 22.84
N VAL A 388 12.31 0.66 22.86
CA VAL A 388 13.09 -0.53 23.23
C VAL A 388 12.82 -1.63 22.19
N VAL A 389 13.86 -2.40 21.88
CA VAL A 389 13.77 -3.68 21.19
C VAL A 389 14.28 -4.79 22.08
N LEU A 390 13.73 -5.99 21.95
CA LEU A 390 14.21 -7.16 22.69
C LEU A 390 15.20 -7.94 21.81
N ILE A 391 16.45 -7.99 22.24
CA ILE A 391 17.49 -8.77 21.56
C ILE A 391 17.40 -10.22 22.02
N ASP A 392 17.27 -11.14 21.10
CA ASP A 392 17.29 -12.58 21.33
C ASP A 392 18.75 -13.08 21.34
N LYS A 393 19.23 -13.46 22.51
CA LYS A 393 20.58 -14.03 22.70
C LYS A 393 20.62 -15.56 22.49
N GLY A 394 19.47 -16.17 22.18
CA GLY A 394 19.32 -17.62 22.11
C GLY A 394 18.96 -18.24 23.47
N GLU A 395 18.65 -19.54 23.47
CA GLU A 395 18.30 -20.33 24.66
C GLU A 395 17.19 -19.75 25.55
N GLY A 396 16.30 -18.92 24.95
CA GLY A 396 15.20 -18.24 25.68
C GLY A 396 15.67 -17.04 26.50
N GLN A 397 16.81 -16.48 26.20
CA GLN A 397 17.36 -15.28 26.85
C GLN A 397 17.09 -14.04 25.99
N TYR A 398 16.46 -13.04 26.60
CA TYR A 398 16.08 -11.78 25.93
C TYR A 398 16.60 -10.59 26.71
N VAL A 399 17.22 -9.63 26.01
CA VAL A 399 17.75 -8.42 26.62
C VAL A 399 17.06 -7.20 26.05
N PRO A 400 16.35 -6.39 26.87
CA PRO A 400 15.79 -5.12 26.41
C PRO A 400 16.92 -4.15 26.12
N ARG A 401 16.91 -3.57 24.92
CA ARG A 401 17.89 -2.56 24.50
C ARG A 401 17.16 -1.32 24.03
N GLN A 402 17.55 -0.18 24.61
CA GLN A 402 17.05 1.11 24.20
C GLN A 402 17.58 1.46 22.81
N VAL A 403 16.69 1.87 21.93
CA VAL A 403 16.99 2.27 20.55
C VAL A 403 16.41 3.65 20.28
N LYS A 404 16.93 4.32 19.26
CA LYS A 404 16.36 5.55 18.74
C LYS A 404 15.88 5.28 17.32
N VAL A 405 14.60 5.52 17.04
CA VAL A 405 14.03 5.43 15.70
C VAL A 405 14.53 6.62 14.88
N LEU A 406 15.20 6.35 13.76
CA LEU A 406 15.77 7.31 12.83
C LEU A 406 14.83 7.61 11.69
N ALA A 407 14.18 6.55 11.13
CA ALA A 407 13.23 6.66 10.04
C ALA A 407 12.23 5.49 10.07
N ARG A 408 11.10 5.68 9.42
CA ARG A 408 10.09 4.63 9.16
C ARG A 408 9.88 4.52 7.66
N GLY A 409 9.73 3.30 7.13
CA GLY A 409 9.56 3.07 5.71
C GLY A 409 9.25 1.61 5.39
N GLU A 410 9.43 1.26 4.14
CA GLU A 410 9.24 -0.11 3.65
C GLU A 410 10.53 -0.57 2.95
N ILE A 411 10.83 -1.84 3.04
CA ILE A 411 11.85 -2.47 2.19
C ILE A 411 11.20 -2.96 0.89
N ALA A 412 12.02 -3.34 -0.08
CA ALA A 412 11.58 -3.74 -1.43
C ALA A 412 10.48 -4.81 -1.50
N GLN A 413 10.22 -5.53 -0.42
CA GLN A 413 9.19 -6.56 -0.30
C GLN A 413 7.86 -6.04 0.27
N GLY A 414 7.75 -4.73 0.55
CA GLY A 414 6.53 -4.10 1.09
C GLY A 414 6.32 -4.31 2.58
N GLU A 415 7.31 -4.84 3.29
CA GLU A 415 7.27 -4.97 4.75
C GLU A 415 7.62 -3.65 5.41
N ARG A 416 6.81 -3.24 6.38
CA ARG A 416 7.08 -2.06 7.20
C ARG A 416 8.27 -2.30 8.11
N GLN A 417 9.27 -1.48 7.97
CA GLN A 417 10.51 -1.51 8.71
C GLN A 417 10.79 -0.15 9.34
N ILE A 418 11.53 -0.16 10.42
CA ILE A 418 12.05 1.06 11.04
C ILE A 418 13.58 1.03 11.04
N ALA A 419 14.19 2.15 10.71
CA ALA A 419 15.62 2.35 10.91
C ALA A 419 15.87 2.72 12.36
N VAL A 420 16.80 2.03 13.00
CA VAL A 420 17.13 2.24 14.41
C VAL A 420 18.64 2.34 14.63
N SER A 421 19.01 3.12 15.64
CA SER A 421 20.38 3.11 16.17
C SER A 421 20.41 2.33 17.48
N GLY A 422 21.58 1.73 17.82
CA GLY A 422 21.77 0.98 19.06
C GLY A 422 21.70 -0.53 18.89
N VAL A 423 21.55 -1.02 17.67
CA VAL A 423 21.63 -2.46 17.31
C VAL A 423 22.82 -2.74 16.41
N GLN A 424 23.20 -4.01 16.28
CA GLN A 424 24.29 -4.45 15.42
C GLN A 424 23.77 -5.41 14.34
N GLU A 425 24.49 -5.50 13.23
CA GLU A 425 24.16 -6.40 12.14
C GLU A 425 24.16 -7.85 12.62
N GLY A 426 23.13 -8.61 12.22
CA GLY A 426 22.99 -10.03 12.56
C GLY A 426 22.42 -10.30 13.95
N GLU A 427 22.28 -9.31 14.82
CA GLU A 427 21.52 -9.48 16.07
C GLU A 427 20.07 -9.87 15.74
N LYS A 428 19.48 -10.76 16.53
CA LYS A 428 18.08 -11.13 16.35
C LYS A 428 17.20 -10.30 17.26
N VAL A 429 16.14 -9.70 16.70
CA VAL A 429 15.13 -8.95 17.45
C VAL A 429 13.81 -9.69 17.48
N VAL A 430 13.15 -9.68 18.62
CA VAL A 430 11.83 -10.30 18.81
C VAL A 430 10.77 -9.45 18.11
N THR A 431 9.92 -10.10 17.30
CA THR A 431 8.87 -9.44 16.53
C THR A 431 7.45 -9.79 17.00
N GLN A 432 7.30 -10.92 17.71
CA GLN A 432 6.02 -11.34 18.28
C GLN A 432 6.19 -11.67 19.76
N ALA A 433 5.15 -11.43 20.55
CA ALA A 433 5.13 -11.60 22.00
C ALA A 433 6.09 -10.67 22.78
N ASN A 434 6.68 -9.67 22.14
CA ASN A 434 7.62 -8.72 22.72
C ASN A 434 7.04 -7.97 23.93
N PHE A 435 5.78 -7.53 23.88
CA PHE A 435 5.11 -6.85 24.99
C PHE A 435 4.97 -7.75 26.22
N LEU A 436 4.68 -9.05 26.05
CA LEU A 436 4.57 -10.00 27.15
C LEU A 436 5.93 -10.22 27.82
N ILE A 437 7.00 -10.29 27.03
CA ILE A 437 8.35 -10.43 27.54
C ILE A 437 8.81 -9.14 28.27
N ASP A 438 8.50 -7.98 27.74
CA ASP A 438 8.82 -6.70 28.39
C ASP A 438 8.07 -6.54 29.73
N SER A 439 6.80 -6.96 29.79
CA SER A 439 6.02 -6.97 31.01
C SER A 439 6.61 -7.88 32.08
N GLU A 440 7.09 -9.06 31.72
CA GLU A 440 7.80 -9.98 32.61
C GLU A 440 9.13 -9.38 33.11
N SER A 441 9.89 -8.73 32.18
CA SER A 441 11.11 -8.01 32.54
C SER A 441 10.88 -6.92 33.58
N ASN A 442 9.86 -6.12 33.36
CA ASN A 442 9.51 -5.03 34.27
C ASN A 442 9.02 -5.55 35.65
N LEU A 443 8.27 -6.66 35.68
CA LEU A 443 7.88 -7.35 36.91
C LEU A 443 9.09 -7.89 37.68
N GLN A 444 10.00 -8.57 37.01
CA GLN A 444 11.22 -9.10 37.64
C GLN A 444 12.12 -7.97 38.19
N ALA A 445 12.23 -6.86 37.44
CA ALA A 445 12.98 -5.69 37.88
C ALA A 445 12.33 -5.04 39.13
N ALA A 446 10.98 -4.98 39.18
CA ALA A 446 10.25 -4.46 40.31
C ALA A 446 10.42 -5.34 41.57
N PHE A 447 10.33 -6.65 41.44
CA PHE A 447 10.56 -7.60 42.56
C PHE A 447 12.01 -7.56 43.05
N SER A 448 13.00 -7.45 42.15
CA SER A 448 14.40 -7.33 42.56
C SER A 448 14.72 -6.02 43.29
N SER A 449 13.99 -4.93 43.00
CA SER A 449 14.12 -3.66 43.69
C SER A 449 13.44 -3.64 45.08
N MET A 450 12.39 -4.44 45.26
CA MET A 450 11.65 -4.58 46.55
C MET A 450 12.31 -5.56 47.53
N GLY A 451 13.10 -6.53 47.03
CA GLY A 451 13.79 -7.54 47.85
C GLY A 451 15.18 -7.10 48.35
N GLY A 452 15.58 -5.86 48.10
CA GLY A 452 16.87 -5.30 48.45
C GLY A 452 16.86 -4.23 49.54
N GLN A 453 15.78 -4.20 50.35
CA GLN A 453 15.73 -3.38 51.59
C GLN A 453 15.87 -4.25 52.82
#